data_73aa3a6a11dbd08d2522b8008a08f797
#
_entry.id   73aa3a6a11dbd08d2522b8008a08f797
#
_cell.length_a   1.000
_cell.length_b   1.000
_cell.length_c   1.000
_cell.angle_alpha   90.00
_cell.angle_beta   90.00
_cell.angle_gamma   90.00
#
_symmetry.space_group_name_H-M   'P 1'
#
loop_
_entity.id
_entity.type
_entity.pdbx_description
1 polymer ?
#
loop_
_entity_poly.entity_id
_entity_poly.type
_entity_poly.pdbx_seq_one_letter_code
_entity_poly.pdbx_strand_id
1 'polypeptide(L)'
;MKKVLFIDRDGTILVEPQPSQQIDALTPDKFQFLPGAICNLARIAAELDFELVLVSNQDGLGTDSFPEDTFWPAHNLMLDILRGEGVAFAREHIDRSFPHQNLSTRKPGIGMLTEYLAPAAGYDLQNSFVIGDRLTDVELAQNLGCQSILLREEADPRAALTTTSWADIFQFLRLPARRAVVQRDTNETKIRVELNLDGAGRPAMHTGLGFFDHMLDQLSKHSGVDIKIEVQGDLHIDEHHTIEDTAIALGEAFTQALGDKRGLARYGFLLPMDDALAQAAIDFSGRPWLVWEAEFKRERVGDMPTELFYHFFKSFSDAARCNLNIKCEGQNEHHKIEAIFKAVAKSIKMALVRDAAKMEIPSTKGVL
;
A
#
# COMPACT_ATOMS: atom_id res chain seq x y z
N MET A 1 5.00 -17.86 -1.06
CA MET A 1 4.15 -17.90 -2.28
C MET A 1 4.73 -16.93 -3.30
N LYS A 2 4.68 -17.26 -4.60
CA LYS A 2 5.20 -16.39 -5.67
C LYS A 2 4.19 -15.31 -6.03
N LYS A 3 4.64 -14.09 -6.24
CA LYS A 3 3.83 -12.99 -6.78
C LYS A 3 3.96 -12.97 -8.31
N VAL A 4 2.89 -12.59 -9.01
CA VAL A 4 2.84 -12.56 -10.48
C VAL A 4 2.50 -11.15 -10.96
N LEU A 5 3.16 -10.72 -12.04
CA LEU A 5 2.73 -9.61 -12.86
C LEU A 5 2.18 -10.16 -14.18
N PHE A 6 0.87 -10.07 -14.35
CA PHE A 6 0.20 -10.32 -15.62
C PHE A 6 0.24 -9.03 -16.43
N ILE A 7 0.91 -9.04 -17.56
CA ILE A 7 1.22 -7.83 -18.32
C ILE A 7 0.58 -7.96 -19.70
N ASP A 8 -0.24 -6.98 -20.06
CA ASP A 8 -0.77 -6.88 -21.42
C ASP A 8 0.32 -6.42 -22.38
N ARG A 9 0.11 -6.63 -23.68
CA ARG A 9 1.07 -6.34 -24.73
C ARG A 9 0.80 -4.97 -25.39
N ASP A 10 -0.34 -4.87 -26.10
CA ASP A 10 -0.69 -3.72 -26.94
C ASP A 10 -1.28 -2.59 -26.09
N GLY A 11 -0.80 -1.35 -26.27
CA GLY A 11 -1.15 -0.24 -25.38
C GLY A 11 -0.40 -0.25 -24.04
N THR A 12 0.36 -1.32 -23.74
CA THR A 12 1.02 -1.52 -22.44
C THR A 12 2.54 -1.63 -22.59
N ILE A 13 3.05 -2.62 -23.32
CA ILE A 13 4.47 -2.76 -23.67
C ILE A 13 4.77 -2.04 -24.98
N LEU A 14 3.95 -2.30 -25.98
CA LEU A 14 4.02 -1.71 -27.31
C LEU A 14 2.94 -0.65 -27.49
N VAL A 15 3.25 0.41 -28.21
CA VAL A 15 2.29 1.44 -28.60
C VAL A 15 1.26 0.84 -29.53
N GLU A 16 -0.03 0.96 -29.21
CA GLU A 16 -1.10 0.61 -30.12
C GLU A 16 -1.20 1.71 -31.21
N PRO A 17 -1.02 1.40 -32.52
CA PRO A 17 -0.92 2.43 -33.56
C PRO A 17 -2.18 3.30 -33.69
N GLN A 18 -3.34 2.69 -33.52
CA GLN A 18 -4.68 3.32 -33.35
C GLN A 18 -5.55 2.41 -32.50
N PRO A 19 -6.58 2.92 -31.81
CA PRO A 19 -7.47 2.07 -31.01
C PRO A 19 -7.98 0.88 -31.82
N SER A 20 -7.72 -0.33 -31.32
CA SER A 20 -8.07 -1.61 -31.95
C SER A 20 -7.31 -1.96 -33.23
N GLN A 21 -6.23 -1.26 -33.56
CA GLN A 21 -5.37 -1.63 -34.68
C GLN A 21 -4.24 -2.57 -34.21
N GLN A 22 -4.12 -3.70 -34.91
CA GLN A 22 -3.12 -4.73 -34.58
C GLN A 22 -1.71 -4.30 -35.01
N ILE A 23 -0.70 -4.78 -34.27
CA ILE A 23 0.70 -4.63 -34.62
C ILE A 23 1.06 -5.79 -35.55
N ASP A 24 0.88 -5.58 -36.84
CA ASP A 24 1.00 -6.57 -37.91
C ASP A 24 2.21 -6.37 -38.82
N ALA A 25 3.11 -5.43 -38.49
CA ALA A 25 4.32 -5.17 -39.26
C ALA A 25 5.44 -4.59 -38.42
N LEU A 26 6.71 -4.83 -38.83
CA LEU A 26 7.92 -4.27 -38.24
C LEU A 26 8.30 -2.93 -38.90
N THR A 27 7.37 -1.99 -38.94
CA THR A 27 7.61 -0.64 -39.42
C THR A 27 7.64 0.36 -38.27
N PRO A 28 8.37 1.50 -38.38
CA PRO A 28 8.51 2.47 -37.29
C PRO A 28 7.17 3.07 -36.80
N ASP A 29 6.15 3.05 -37.66
CA ASP A 29 4.79 3.51 -37.33
C ASP A 29 3.93 2.46 -36.64
N LYS A 30 4.28 1.18 -36.74
CA LYS A 30 3.52 0.06 -36.16
C LYS A 30 4.22 -0.69 -35.04
N PHE A 31 5.56 -0.63 -34.98
CA PHE A 31 6.32 -1.31 -33.93
C PHE A 31 7.12 -0.31 -33.10
N GLN A 32 6.57 0.09 -31.98
CA GLN A 32 7.21 1.02 -31.03
C GLN A 32 6.94 0.54 -29.61
N PHE A 33 7.97 0.59 -28.76
CA PHE A 33 7.77 0.40 -27.34
C PHE A 33 7.18 1.65 -26.68
N LEU A 34 6.31 1.47 -25.69
CA LEU A 34 5.90 2.59 -24.84
C LEU A 34 7.12 3.22 -24.17
N PRO A 35 7.14 4.56 -24.02
CA PRO A 35 8.24 5.24 -23.34
C PRO A 35 8.47 4.67 -21.93
N GLY A 36 9.70 4.25 -21.66
CA GLY A 36 10.10 3.70 -20.38
C GLY A 36 9.72 2.23 -20.13
N ALA A 37 9.00 1.55 -21.02
CA ALA A 37 8.61 0.15 -20.82
C ALA A 37 9.83 -0.77 -20.67
N ILE A 38 10.77 -0.75 -21.60
CA ILE A 38 11.95 -1.64 -21.58
C ILE A 38 12.75 -1.45 -20.29
N CYS A 39 13.18 -0.23 -19.98
CA CYS A 39 14.06 0.02 -18.85
C CYS A 39 13.38 -0.26 -17.49
N ASN A 40 12.07 0.01 -17.35
CA ASN A 40 11.39 -0.28 -16.08
C ASN A 40 10.98 -1.74 -15.95
N LEU A 41 10.66 -2.46 -17.03
CA LEU A 41 10.50 -3.91 -17.01
C LEU A 41 11.82 -4.60 -16.64
N ALA A 42 12.94 -4.16 -17.18
CA ALA A 42 14.27 -4.67 -16.81
C ALA A 42 14.55 -4.46 -15.30
N ARG A 43 14.22 -3.29 -14.76
CA ARG A 43 14.33 -3.02 -13.33
C ARG A 43 13.39 -3.87 -12.49
N ILE A 44 12.14 -4.05 -12.92
CA ILE A 44 11.18 -4.92 -12.24
C ILE A 44 11.74 -6.36 -12.19
N ALA A 45 12.22 -6.88 -13.31
CA ALA A 45 12.77 -8.23 -13.40
C ALA A 45 14.03 -8.42 -12.52
N ALA A 46 14.87 -7.39 -12.40
CA ALA A 46 16.14 -7.47 -11.66
C ALA A 46 16.00 -7.17 -10.16
N GLU A 47 15.10 -6.24 -9.78
CA GLU A 47 15.04 -5.70 -8.42
C GLU A 47 13.84 -6.22 -7.59
N LEU A 48 12.78 -6.74 -8.24
CA LEU A 48 11.54 -7.13 -7.57
C LEU A 48 11.27 -8.64 -7.72
N ASP A 49 10.64 -9.23 -6.71
CA ASP A 49 10.31 -10.66 -6.67
C ASP A 49 8.91 -10.90 -7.27
N PHE A 50 8.82 -10.81 -8.61
CA PHE A 50 7.63 -11.13 -9.38
C PHE A 50 7.96 -12.10 -10.52
N GLU A 51 7.09 -13.07 -10.74
CA GLU A 51 7.07 -13.85 -11.98
C GLU A 51 6.34 -13.02 -13.06
N LEU A 52 6.96 -12.80 -14.21
CA LEU A 52 6.39 -12.02 -15.29
C LEU A 52 5.61 -12.96 -16.23
N VAL A 53 4.37 -12.61 -16.54
CA VAL A 53 3.48 -13.39 -17.42
C VAL A 53 2.84 -12.44 -18.42
N LEU A 54 2.96 -12.76 -19.71
CA LEU A 54 2.30 -12.00 -20.77
C LEU A 54 0.86 -12.50 -20.97
N VAL A 55 -0.12 -11.57 -21.04
CA VAL A 55 -1.53 -11.92 -21.26
C VAL A 55 -2.15 -10.96 -22.27
N SER A 56 -2.41 -11.42 -23.49
CA SER A 56 -2.86 -10.58 -24.58
C SER A 56 -4.07 -11.15 -25.32
N ASN A 57 -5.01 -10.27 -25.71
CA ASN A 57 -6.08 -10.59 -26.65
C ASN A 57 -5.64 -10.16 -28.06
N GLN A 58 -5.57 -11.11 -28.98
CA GLN A 58 -5.18 -10.89 -30.38
C GLN A 58 -6.33 -11.30 -31.31
N ASP A 59 -7.21 -10.34 -31.59
CA ASP A 59 -8.47 -10.56 -32.27
C ASP A 59 -8.28 -11.17 -33.65
N GLY A 60 -8.74 -12.41 -33.83
CA GLY A 60 -8.68 -13.12 -35.10
C GLY A 60 -7.32 -13.62 -35.53
N LEU A 61 -6.34 -13.71 -34.63
CA LEU A 61 -5.00 -14.25 -34.95
C LEU A 61 -5.13 -15.68 -35.51
N GLY A 62 -4.51 -15.88 -36.68
CA GLY A 62 -4.58 -17.12 -37.46
C GLY A 62 -5.72 -17.16 -38.46
N THR A 63 -6.46 -16.07 -38.65
CA THR A 63 -7.46 -15.90 -39.74
C THR A 63 -6.92 -15.03 -40.85
N ASP A 64 -7.67 -14.91 -41.95
CA ASP A 64 -7.31 -14.03 -43.07
C ASP A 64 -7.22 -12.55 -42.69
N SER A 65 -7.95 -12.14 -41.63
CA SER A 65 -7.90 -10.75 -41.13
C SER A 65 -6.66 -10.45 -40.29
N PHE A 66 -6.02 -11.47 -39.70
CA PHE A 66 -4.78 -11.34 -38.93
C PHE A 66 -3.93 -12.62 -39.06
N PRO A 67 -3.18 -12.77 -40.16
CA PRO A 67 -2.36 -13.93 -40.43
C PRO A 67 -1.23 -14.09 -39.39
N GLU A 68 -0.87 -15.33 -39.06
CA GLU A 68 0.19 -15.62 -38.07
C GLU A 68 1.56 -15.09 -38.51
N ASP A 69 1.86 -15.10 -39.80
CA ASP A 69 3.12 -14.61 -40.35
C ASP A 69 3.31 -13.09 -40.21
N THR A 70 2.25 -12.36 -39.93
CA THR A 70 2.32 -10.91 -39.63
C THR A 70 2.49 -10.64 -38.14
N PHE A 71 1.95 -11.49 -37.27
CA PHE A 71 2.01 -11.34 -35.82
C PHE A 71 3.36 -11.77 -35.22
N TRP A 72 3.79 -13.00 -35.52
CA TRP A 72 4.94 -13.60 -34.85
C TRP A 72 6.27 -12.85 -35.04
N PRO A 73 6.59 -12.26 -36.21
CA PRO A 73 7.81 -11.48 -36.34
C PRO A 73 7.90 -10.31 -35.35
N ALA A 74 6.81 -9.53 -35.19
CA ALA A 74 6.75 -8.41 -34.28
C ALA A 74 6.77 -8.87 -32.82
N HIS A 75 6.02 -9.92 -32.49
CA HIS A 75 5.97 -10.49 -31.16
C HIS A 75 7.31 -11.05 -30.73
N ASN A 76 7.96 -11.84 -31.56
CA ASN A 76 9.26 -12.45 -31.26
C ASN A 76 10.38 -11.37 -31.13
N LEU A 77 10.35 -10.33 -31.99
CA LEU A 77 11.31 -9.24 -31.86
C LEU A 77 11.15 -8.47 -30.53
N MET A 78 9.90 -8.24 -30.09
CA MET A 78 9.62 -7.67 -28.76
C MET A 78 10.25 -8.52 -27.67
N LEU A 79 10.01 -9.84 -27.69
CA LEU A 79 10.55 -10.77 -26.69
C LEU A 79 12.07 -10.82 -26.71
N ASP A 80 12.70 -10.83 -27.90
CA ASP A 80 14.15 -10.86 -28.05
C ASP A 80 14.81 -9.60 -27.52
N ILE A 81 14.22 -8.42 -27.78
CA ILE A 81 14.69 -7.15 -27.22
C ILE A 81 14.59 -7.17 -25.70
N LEU A 82 13.42 -7.55 -25.15
CA LEU A 82 13.20 -7.63 -23.70
C LEU A 82 14.12 -8.65 -23.04
N ARG A 83 14.36 -9.80 -23.67
CA ARG A 83 15.29 -10.81 -23.17
C ARG A 83 16.72 -10.31 -23.14
N GLY A 84 17.13 -9.53 -24.15
CA GLY A 84 18.43 -8.83 -24.20
C GLY A 84 18.66 -7.89 -23.01
N GLU A 85 17.59 -7.33 -22.46
CA GLU A 85 17.61 -6.46 -21.28
C GLU A 85 17.31 -7.20 -19.96
N GLY A 86 17.34 -8.55 -19.99
CA GLY A 86 17.12 -9.40 -18.79
C GLY A 86 15.66 -9.63 -18.41
N VAL A 87 14.71 -9.27 -19.26
CA VAL A 87 13.27 -9.50 -19.03
C VAL A 87 12.87 -10.82 -19.69
N ALA A 88 12.42 -11.78 -18.88
CA ALA A 88 11.90 -13.07 -19.38
C ALA A 88 10.50 -13.31 -18.83
N PHE A 89 9.57 -13.59 -19.73
CA PHE A 89 8.24 -14.04 -19.36
C PHE A 89 8.25 -15.54 -19.08
N ALA A 90 7.72 -15.95 -17.91
CA ALA A 90 7.60 -17.37 -17.55
C ALA A 90 6.55 -18.07 -18.41
N ARG A 91 5.52 -17.35 -18.84
CA ARG A 91 4.42 -17.80 -19.69
C ARG A 91 3.93 -16.67 -20.58
N GLU A 92 3.35 -17.04 -21.71
CA GLU A 92 2.69 -16.16 -22.67
C GLU A 92 1.32 -16.73 -22.97
N HIS A 93 0.26 -16.01 -22.58
CA HIS A 93 -1.13 -16.38 -22.81
C HIS A 93 -1.72 -15.45 -23.86
N ILE A 94 -2.03 -16.00 -25.02
CA ILE A 94 -2.55 -15.25 -26.17
C ILE A 94 -3.92 -15.81 -26.56
N ASP A 95 -4.96 -15.04 -26.30
CA ASP A 95 -6.30 -15.35 -26.81
C ASP A 95 -6.43 -14.87 -28.25
N ARG A 96 -6.94 -15.72 -29.13
CA ARG A 96 -7.06 -15.48 -30.56
C ARG A 96 -8.49 -15.17 -31.00
N SER A 97 -9.44 -15.20 -30.07
CA SER A 97 -10.87 -15.10 -30.37
C SER A 97 -11.30 -13.66 -30.64
N PHE A 98 -12.36 -13.54 -31.42
CA PHE A 98 -13.06 -12.27 -31.59
C PHE A 98 -13.95 -11.98 -30.35
N PRO A 99 -14.25 -10.70 -30.05
CA PRO A 99 -15.11 -10.32 -28.93
C PRO A 99 -16.50 -11.00 -28.95
N HIS A 100 -17.09 -11.15 -30.11
CA HIS A 100 -18.44 -11.75 -30.27
C HIS A 100 -18.50 -13.24 -29.93
N GLN A 101 -17.37 -13.93 -29.87
CA GLN A 101 -17.29 -15.36 -29.51
C GLN A 101 -17.42 -15.60 -28.01
N ASN A 102 -17.23 -14.57 -27.17
CA ASN A 102 -17.42 -14.62 -25.73
C ASN A 102 -16.72 -15.80 -25.03
N LEU A 103 -15.49 -16.17 -25.46
CA LEU A 103 -14.76 -17.28 -24.87
C LEU A 103 -14.24 -16.91 -23.48
N SER A 104 -14.22 -17.89 -22.58
CA SER A 104 -13.70 -17.71 -21.21
C SER A 104 -12.19 -17.46 -21.17
N THR A 105 -11.45 -17.76 -22.25
CA THR A 105 -10.03 -17.51 -22.41
C THR A 105 -9.70 -16.05 -22.70
N ARG A 106 -10.65 -15.31 -23.30
CA ARG A 106 -10.50 -13.90 -23.65
C ARG A 106 -10.63 -13.01 -22.41
N LYS A 107 -9.69 -12.08 -22.19
CA LYS A 107 -9.81 -11.04 -21.15
C LYS A 107 -11.14 -10.27 -21.31
N PRO A 108 -11.91 -10.05 -20.23
CA PRO A 108 -11.59 -10.27 -18.82
C PRO A 108 -11.81 -11.69 -18.27
N GLY A 109 -12.09 -12.70 -19.14
CA GLY A 109 -12.17 -14.10 -18.74
C GLY A 109 -10.83 -14.66 -18.27
N ILE A 110 -10.88 -15.60 -17.33
CA ILE A 110 -9.71 -16.20 -16.68
C ILE A 110 -9.34 -17.59 -17.23
N GLY A 111 -9.97 -18.01 -18.29
CA GLY A 111 -9.83 -19.39 -18.82
C GLY A 111 -8.40 -19.79 -19.19
N MET A 112 -7.55 -18.84 -19.63
CA MET A 112 -6.13 -19.09 -19.88
C MET A 112 -5.28 -19.13 -18.60
N LEU A 113 -5.79 -18.64 -17.46
CA LEU A 113 -5.04 -18.35 -16.25
C LEU A 113 -5.45 -19.25 -15.06
N THR A 114 -6.20 -20.30 -15.31
CA THR A 114 -6.72 -21.21 -14.27
C THR A 114 -5.63 -21.91 -13.48
N GLU A 115 -4.46 -22.11 -14.06
CA GLU A 115 -3.30 -22.70 -13.38
C GLU A 115 -2.82 -21.85 -12.18
N TYR A 116 -2.98 -20.53 -12.22
CA TYR A 116 -2.57 -19.62 -11.13
C TYR A 116 -3.56 -19.64 -9.96
N LEU A 117 -4.78 -20.11 -10.16
CA LEU A 117 -5.84 -20.15 -9.15
C LEU A 117 -5.78 -21.42 -8.27
N ALA A 118 -5.05 -22.43 -8.70
CA ALA A 118 -4.95 -23.70 -7.98
C ALA A 118 -4.20 -23.49 -6.65
N PRO A 119 -4.77 -23.87 -5.49
CA PRO A 119 -4.09 -23.73 -4.19
C PRO A 119 -2.71 -24.35 -4.13
N ALA A 120 -2.50 -25.45 -4.85
CA ALA A 120 -1.22 -26.14 -4.94
C ALA A 120 -0.17 -25.41 -5.80
N ALA A 121 -0.56 -24.41 -6.60
CA ALA A 121 0.37 -23.67 -7.47
C ALA A 121 1.26 -22.69 -6.69
N GLY A 122 0.87 -22.32 -5.45
CA GLY A 122 1.70 -21.55 -4.55
C GLY A 122 1.84 -20.06 -4.92
N TYR A 123 0.89 -19.51 -5.68
CA TYR A 123 0.86 -18.09 -6.03
C TYR A 123 0.13 -17.24 -4.98
N ASP A 124 0.62 -16.02 -4.79
CA ASP A 124 0.03 -14.98 -3.94
C ASP A 124 -0.71 -13.96 -4.81
N LEU A 125 -1.94 -14.29 -5.19
CA LEU A 125 -2.72 -13.45 -6.09
C LEU A 125 -3.15 -12.12 -5.46
N GLN A 126 -3.32 -12.06 -4.14
CA GLN A 126 -3.68 -10.83 -3.44
C GLN A 126 -2.58 -9.76 -3.54
N ASN A 127 -1.31 -10.18 -3.61
CA ASN A 127 -0.15 -9.31 -3.80
C ASN A 127 0.40 -9.35 -5.23
N SER A 128 -0.36 -9.87 -6.18
CA SER A 128 -0.09 -9.90 -7.61
C SER A 128 -0.87 -8.81 -8.35
N PHE A 129 -0.43 -8.47 -9.57
CA PHE A 129 -1.04 -7.38 -10.33
C PHE A 129 -1.30 -7.77 -11.77
N VAL A 130 -2.35 -7.17 -12.35
CA VAL A 130 -2.56 -7.09 -13.80
C VAL A 130 -2.21 -5.68 -14.24
N ILE A 131 -1.33 -5.54 -15.24
CA ILE A 131 -0.92 -4.27 -15.83
C ILE A 131 -1.47 -4.21 -17.25
N GLY A 132 -2.30 -3.24 -17.56
CA GLY A 132 -2.89 -3.05 -18.87
C GLY A 132 -3.44 -1.64 -19.08
N ASP A 133 -3.84 -1.31 -20.31
CA ASP A 133 -4.36 0.00 -20.69
C ASP A 133 -5.91 0.05 -20.77
N ARG A 134 -6.57 -1.11 -20.65
CA ARG A 134 -8.01 -1.25 -20.83
C ARG A 134 -8.75 -1.63 -19.55
N LEU A 135 -10.03 -1.29 -19.50
CA LEU A 135 -10.90 -1.70 -18.37
C LEU A 135 -11.05 -3.22 -18.27
N THR A 136 -10.91 -3.95 -19.39
CA THR A 136 -10.88 -5.42 -19.38
C THR A 136 -9.69 -5.99 -18.59
N ASP A 137 -8.60 -5.26 -18.43
CA ASP A 137 -7.47 -5.66 -17.60
C ASP A 137 -7.77 -5.44 -16.10
N VAL A 138 -8.49 -4.35 -15.79
CA VAL A 138 -9.01 -4.11 -14.43
C VAL A 138 -10.00 -5.20 -14.02
N GLU A 139 -10.91 -5.57 -14.91
CA GLU A 139 -11.89 -6.63 -14.69
C GLU A 139 -11.20 -8.00 -14.58
N LEU A 140 -10.17 -8.27 -15.41
CA LEU A 140 -9.36 -9.49 -15.30
C LEU A 140 -8.72 -9.60 -13.92
N ALA A 141 -8.15 -8.50 -13.41
CA ALA A 141 -7.55 -8.47 -12.07
C ALA A 141 -8.58 -8.83 -10.99
N GLN A 142 -9.79 -8.25 -11.05
CA GLN A 142 -10.88 -8.58 -10.13
C GLN A 142 -11.26 -10.06 -10.20
N ASN A 143 -11.39 -10.61 -11.41
CA ASN A 143 -11.75 -12.00 -11.63
C ASN A 143 -10.68 -12.99 -11.14
N LEU A 144 -9.40 -12.59 -11.14
CA LEU A 144 -8.26 -13.36 -10.60
C LEU A 144 -8.08 -13.20 -9.09
N GLY A 145 -8.70 -12.19 -8.47
CA GLY A 145 -8.40 -11.80 -7.08
C GLY A 145 -7.07 -11.06 -6.92
N CYS A 146 -6.58 -10.43 -8.00
CA CYS A 146 -5.39 -9.59 -8.06
C CYS A 146 -5.73 -8.10 -7.92
N GLN A 147 -4.70 -7.27 -7.79
CA GLN A 147 -4.82 -5.82 -7.95
C GLN A 147 -4.56 -5.45 -9.42
N SER A 148 -5.07 -4.29 -9.86
CA SER A 148 -4.81 -3.79 -11.22
C SER A 148 -3.99 -2.51 -11.21
N ILE A 149 -3.15 -2.36 -12.24
CA ILE A 149 -2.45 -1.12 -12.60
C ILE A 149 -2.92 -0.73 -14.00
N LEU A 150 -3.61 0.40 -14.09
CA LEU A 150 -4.20 0.89 -15.33
C LEU A 150 -3.31 1.95 -15.98
N LEU A 151 -2.79 1.65 -17.17
CA LEU A 151 -1.83 2.50 -17.89
C LEU A 151 -2.55 3.44 -18.87
N ARG A 152 -3.20 4.48 -18.34
CA ARG A 152 -3.94 5.50 -19.11
C ARG A 152 -4.12 6.78 -18.29
N GLU A 153 -4.62 7.87 -18.94
CA GLU A 153 -4.88 9.15 -18.26
C GLU A 153 -6.12 9.10 -17.35
N GLU A 154 -7.19 8.45 -17.83
CA GLU A 154 -8.47 8.42 -17.12
C GLU A 154 -8.45 7.42 -15.97
N ALA A 155 -8.61 7.91 -14.74
CA ALA A 155 -8.55 7.09 -13.55
C ALA A 155 -9.79 6.18 -13.42
N ASP A 156 -9.57 4.93 -12.97
CA ASP A 156 -10.64 4.03 -12.53
C ASP A 156 -10.46 3.75 -11.03
N PRO A 157 -11.52 3.93 -10.21
CA PRO A 157 -11.44 3.76 -8.76
C PRO A 157 -11.18 2.30 -8.32
N ARG A 158 -11.32 1.33 -9.23
CA ARG A 158 -11.04 -0.10 -9.00
C ARG A 158 -9.55 -0.41 -9.14
N ALA A 159 -8.78 0.44 -9.85
CA ALA A 159 -7.34 0.25 -10.04
C ALA A 159 -6.55 0.69 -8.79
N ALA A 160 -5.56 -0.10 -8.41
CA ALA A 160 -4.65 0.25 -7.32
C ALA A 160 -3.73 1.44 -7.69
N LEU A 161 -3.42 1.57 -8.98
CA LEU A 161 -2.71 2.69 -9.57
C LEU A 161 -3.28 2.97 -10.96
N THR A 162 -3.49 4.24 -11.31
CA THR A 162 -3.69 4.71 -12.68
C THR A 162 -2.58 5.70 -13.01
N THR A 163 -1.86 5.49 -14.11
CA THR A 163 -0.74 6.31 -14.54
C THR A 163 -0.50 6.14 -16.04
N THR A 164 0.23 7.05 -16.67
CA THR A 164 0.73 6.92 -18.05
C THR A 164 2.22 6.56 -18.11
N SER A 165 2.84 6.28 -16.94
CA SER A 165 4.30 6.16 -16.79
C SER A 165 4.72 4.79 -16.24
N TRP A 166 5.56 4.07 -16.99
CA TRP A 166 6.21 2.86 -16.49
C TRP A 166 7.15 3.13 -15.30
N ALA A 167 7.69 4.33 -15.17
CA ALA A 167 8.50 4.70 -14.02
C ALA A 167 7.65 4.73 -12.72
N ASP A 168 6.41 5.24 -12.80
CA ASP A 168 5.48 5.25 -11.66
C ASP A 168 5.04 3.82 -11.31
N ILE A 169 4.82 2.95 -12.31
CA ILE A 169 4.53 1.52 -12.08
C ILE A 169 5.67 0.87 -11.30
N PHE A 170 6.91 1.06 -11.73
CA PHE A 170 8.07 0.51 -11.01
C PHE A 170 8.14 1.03 -9.57
N GLN A 171 7.97 2.33 -9.34
CA GLN A 171 8.00 2.92 -8.01
C GLN A 171 6.86 2.37 -7.12
N PHE A 172 5.67 2.22 -7.67
CA PHE A 172 4.52 1.66 -6.97
C PHE A 172 4.76 0.20 -6.55
N LEU A 173 5.25 -0.63 -7.47
CA LEU A 173 5.54 -2.06 -7.20
C LEU A 173 6.69 -2.25 -6.22
N ARG A 174 7.67 -1.36 -6.24
CA ARG A 174 8.82 -1.36 -5.34
C ARG A 174 8.44 -1.03 -3.90
N LEU A 175 7.40 -0.21 -3.72
CA LEU A 175 6.94 0.25 -2.41
C LEU A 175 5.58 -0.39 -2.10
N PRO A 176 5.53 -1.59 -1.49
CA PRO A 176 4.28 -2.22 -1.12
C PRO A 176 3.46 -1.29 -0.22
N ALA A 177 2.15 -1.30 -0.39
CA ALA A 177 1.24 -0.51 0.43
C ALA A 177 1.37 -0.90 1.91
N ARG A 178 1.54 0.10 2.78
CA ARG A 178 1.67 -0.08 4.23
C ARG A 178 0.29 0.03 4.89
N ARG A 179 -0.47 -1.04 4.82
CA ARG A 179 -1.83 -1.12 5.37
C ARG A 179 -1.95 -2.27 6.36
N ALA A 180 -2.80 -2.09 7.36
CA ALA A 180 -3.15 -3.14 8.31
C ALA A 180 -4.61 -3.02 8.73
N VAL A 181 -5.20 -4.17 9.09
CA VAL A 181 -6.48 -4.27 9.76
C VAL A 181 -6.28 -5.15 10.98
N VAL A 182 -6.52 -4.60 12.17
CA VAL A 182 -6.45 -5.32 13.44
C VAL A 182 -7.85 -5.44 14.01
N GLN A 183 -8.23 -6.65 14.36
CA GLN A 183 -9.39 -6.95 15.16
C GLN A 183 -8.91 -7.47 16.51
N ARG A 184 -9.30 -6.80 17.60
CA ARG A 184 -8.98 -7.18 18.97
C ARG A 184 -10.26 -7.28 19.78
N ASP A 185 -10.60 -8.49 20.16
CA ASP A 185 -11.78 -8.79 20.96
C ASP A 185 -11.35 -9.36 22.31
N THR A 186 -11.81 -8.71 23.38
CA THR A 186 -11.69 -9.19 24.76
C THR A 186 -13.08 -9.36 25.36
N ASN A 187 -13.15 -9.71 26.63
CA ASN A 187 -14.44 -9.70 27.36
C ASN A 187 -14.95 -8.29 27.67
N GLU A 188 -14.07 -7.30 27.62
CA GLU A 188 -14.29 -5.91 28.02
C GLU A 188 -14.44 -4.98 26.81
N THR A 189 -13.74 -5.29 25.70
CA THR A 189 -13.71 -4.44 24.50
C THR A 189 -13.80 -5.25 23.21
N LYS A 190 -14.42 -4.65 22.18
CA LYS A 190 -14.33 -5.12 20.79
C LYS A 190 -13.83 -3.97 19.94
N ILE A 191 -12.67 -4.14 19.33
CA ILE A 191 -11.95 -3.06 18.66
C ILE A 191 -11.57 -3.48 17.26
N ARG A 192 -11.85 -2.61 16.29
CA ARG A 192 -11.38 -2.73 14.92
C ARG A 192 -10.59 -1.49 14.53
N VAL A 193 -9.36 -1.68 14.12
CA VAL A 193 -8.48 -0.63 13.59
C VAL A 193 -8.15 -0.92 12.13
N GLU A 194 -8.42 0.03 11.25
CA GLU A 194 -7.95 0.02 9.86
C GLU A 194 -6.95 1.16 9.67
N LEU A 195 -5.75 0.83 9.18
CA LEU A 195 -4.62 1.74 9.09
C LEU A 195 -4.05 1.78 7.67
N ASN A 196 -3.76 2.98 7.15
CA ASN A 196 -2.99 3.18 5.94
C ASN A 196 -1.89 4.23 6.19
N LEU A 197 -0.63 3.79 6.32
CA LEU A 197 0.51 4.66 6.59
C LEU A 197 0.84 5.60 5.42
N ASP A 198 0.45 5.24 4.20
CA ASP A 198 0.62 6.01 2.97
C ASP A 198 -0.65 6.82 2.62
N GLY A 199 -1.45 7.17 3.63
CA GLY A 199 -2.72 7.87 3.51
C GLY A 199 -2.60 9.38 3.32
N ALA A 200 -3.74 10.08 3.51
CA ALA A 200 -3.88 11.53 3.43
C ALA A 200 -4.30 12.18 4.77
N GLY A 201 -4.28 11.41 5.88
CA GLY A 201 -4.69 11.87 7.21
C GLY A 201 -6.21 12.00 7.32
N ARG A 202 -6.94 10.99 6.90
CA ARG A 202 -8.41 10.90 6.98
C ARG A 202 -8.80 10.12 8.23
N PRO A 203 -9.29 10.79 9.30
CA PRO A 203 -9.74 10.12 10.52
C PRO A 203 -11.17 9.59 10.37
N ALA A 204 -11.49 8.51 11.09
CA ALA A 204 -12.84 8.02 11.33
C ALA A 204 -12.87 7.32 12.70
N MET A 205 -13.16 8.08 13.77
CA MET A 205 -13.03 7.61 15.15
C MET A 205 -14.39 7.43 15.80
N HIS A 206 -14.59 6.29 16.43
CA HIS A 206 -15.83 5.93 17.16
C HIS A 206 -15.48 5.09 18.39
N THR A 207 -14.94 5.73 19.44
CA THR A 207 -14.57 5.05 20.70
C THR A 207 -15.66 5.14 21.77
N GLY A 208 -16.62 6.05 21.58
CA GLY A 208 -17.63 6.39 22.61
C GLY A 208 -17.16 7.47 23.60
N LEU A 209 -15.91 7.95 23.49
CA LEU A 209 -15.31 9.01 24.30
C LEU A 209 -14.98 10.19 23.40
N GLY A 210 -15.75 11.28 23.49
CA GLY A 210 -15.67 12.40 22.54
C GLY A 210 -14.33 13.10 22.54
N PHE A 211 -13.71 13.30 23.69
CA PHE A 211 -12.39 13.90 23.78
C PHE A 211 -11.28 12.97 23.26
N PHE A 212 -11.41 11.67 23.53
CA PHE A 212 -10.46 10.69 23.00
C PHE A 212 -10.53 10.57 21.47
N ASP A 213 -11.75 10.56 20.89
CA ASP A 213 -11.95 10.62 19.45
C ASP A 213 -11.24 11.86 18.85
N HIS A 214 -11.41 13.04 19.49
CA HIS A 214 -10.73 14.26 19.06
C HIS A 214 -9.20 14.14 19.11
N MET A 215 -8.61 13.49 20.12
CA MET A 215 -7.16 13.27 20.22
C MET A 215 -6.66 12.31 19.13
N LEU A 216 -7.40 11.26 18.83
CA LEU A 216 -7.08 10.32 17.75
C LEU A 216 -7.22 10.98 16.35
N ASP A 217 -8.20 11.90 16.18
CA ASP A 217 -8.32 12.73 14.98
C ASP A 217 -7.06 13.59 14.76
N GLN A 218 -6.52 14.22 15.84
CA GLN A 218 -5.26 14.97 15.76
C GLN A 218 -4.10 14.05 15.30
N LEU A 219 -4.04 12.83 15.86
CA LEU A 219 -3.01 11.85 15.48
C LEU A 219 -3.08 11.52 13.99
N SER A 220 -4.27 11.16 13.47
CA SER A 220 -4.48 10.86 12.05
C SER A 220 -4.14 12.06 11.16
N LYS A 221 -4.78 13.19 11.43
CA LYS A 221 -4.67 14.41 10.60
C LYS A 221 -3.24 14.91 10.47
N HIS A 222 -2.51 14.98 11.58
CA HIS A 222 -1.17 15.57 11.61
C HIS A 222 -0.06 14.59 11.19
N SER A 223 -0.27 13.29 11.37
CA SER A 223 0.67 12.27 10.84
C SER A 223 0.54 12.07 9.33
N GLY A 224 -0.63 12.35 8.75
CA GLY A 224 -0.96 12.01 7.37
C GLY A 224 -1.40 10.56 7.18
N VAL A 225 -1.51 9.79 8.27
CA VAL A 225 -1.95 8.40 8.26
C VAL A 225 -3.48 8.35 8.23
N ASP A 226 -4.09 7.59 7.32
CA ASP A 226 -5.51 7.31 7.41
C ASP A 226 -5.74 6.30 8.53
N ILE A 227 -6.59 6.64 9.50
CA ILE A 227 -6.90 5.81 10.67
C ILE A 227 -8.41 5.75 10.82
N LYS A 228 -8.94 4.51 10.84
CA LYS A 228 -10.33 4.25 11.22
C LYS A 228 -10.32 3.36 12.44
N ILE A 229 -11.06 3.76 13.48
CA ILE A 229 -11.19 3.05 14.76
C ILE A 229 -12.66 2.92 15.14
N GLU A 230 -13.09 1.70 15.37
CA GLU A 230 -14.43 1.37 15.90
C GLU A 230 -14.25 0.59 17.19
N VAL A 231 -14.84 1.08 18.28
CA VAL A 231 -14.73 0.46 19.61
C VAL A 231 -16.11 0.28 20.23
N GLN A 232 -16.32 -0.90 20.82
CA GLN A 232 -17.40 -1.18 21.74
C GLN A 232 -16.76 -1.62 23.06
N GLY A 233 -16.64 -0.70 24.02
CA GLY A 233 -16.04 -0.93 25.33
C GLY A 233 -17.09 -0.92 26.44
N ASP A 234 -16.69 -1.37 27.61
CA ASP A 234 -17.48 -1.44 28.83
C ASP A 234 -17.49 -0.09 29.60
N LEU A 235 -17.78 1.00 28.89
CA LEU A 235 -17.80 2.39 29.42
C LEU A 235 -18.72 2.58 30.65
N HIS A 236 -19.56 1.62 30.95
CA HIS A 236 -20.36 1.59 32.18
C HIS A 236 -19.54 1.22 33.42
N ILE A 237 -18.35 0.69 33.25
CA ILE A 237 -17.35 0.45 34.30
C ILE A 237 -16.49 1.71 34.44
N ASP A 238 -15.63 1.97 33.42
CA ASP A 238 -14.85 3.21 33.27
C ASP A 238 -14.27 3.32 31.83
N GLU A 239 -13.39 4.29 31.60
CA GLU A 239 -12.77 4.53 30.31
C GLU A 239 -11.49 3.73 30.08
N HIS A 240 -10.94 3.09 31.11
CA HIS A 240 -9.60 2.51 31.13
C HIS A 240 -9.41 1.47 30.01
N HIS A 241 -10.26 0.42 30.02
CA HIS A 241 -10.16 -0.68 29.05
C HIS A 241 -10.30 -0.17 27.61
N THR A 242 -11.22 0.76 27.36
CA THR A 242 -11.43 1.37 26.05
C THR A 242 -10.18 2.08 25.55
N ILE A 243 -9.52 2.89 26.39
CA ILE A 243 -8.35 3.70 26.00
C ILE A 243 -7.11 2.82 25.83
N GLU A 244 -6.84 1.93 26.78
CA GLU A 244 -5.65 1.07 26.75
C GLU A 244 -5.70 0.06 25.61
N ASP A 245 -6.80 -0.67 25.45
CA ASP A 245 -6.97 -1.66 24.39
C ASP A 245 -6.99 -1.02 22.99
N THR A 246 -7.52 0.20 22.85
CA THR A 246 -7.42 0.97 21.60
C THR A 246 -5.96 1.30 21.27
N ALA A 247 -5.17 1.70 22.26
CA ALA A 247 -3.74 1.98 22.05
C ALA A 247 -2.97 0.72 21.63
N ILE A 248 -3.28 -0.43 22.26
CA ILE A 248 -2.68 -1.72 21.90
C ILE A 248 -3.04 -2.08 20.44
N ALA A 249 -4.33 -2.06 20.09
CA ALA A 249 -4.79 -2.40 18.74
C ALA A 249 -4.18 -1.45 17.66
N LEU A 250 -4.07 -0.17 17.96
CA LEU A 250 -3.44 0.81 17.09
C LEU A 250 -1.94 0.53 16.93
N GLY A 251 -1.22 0.25 18.02
CA GLY A 251 0.21 -0.10 17.99
C GLY A 251 0.49 -1.38 17.21
N GLU A 252 -0.36 -2.41 17.37
CA GLU A 252 -0.29 -3.64 16.57
C GLU A 252 -0.50 -3.36 15.08
N ALA A 253 -1.47 -2.48 14.73
CA ALA A 253 -1.69 -2.06 13.35
C ALA A 253 -0.47 -1.34 12.76
N PHE A 254 0.21 -0.47 13.52
CA PHE A 254 1.48 0.13 13.11
C PHE A 254 2.55 -0.93 12.89
N THR A 255 2.71 -1.88 13.80
CA THR A 255 3.69 -2.97 13.67
C THR A 255 3.47 -3.79 12.40
N GLN A 256 2.21 -4.18 12.12
CA GLN A 256 1.86 -4.93 10.92
C GLN A 256 2.10 -4.12 9.64
N ALA A 257 1.66 -2.85 9.61
CA ALA A 257 1.79 -2.00 8.43
C ALA A 257 3.24 -1.60 8.13
N LEU A 258 4.09 -1.44 9.14
CA LEU A 258 5.52 -1.15 8.98
C LEU A 258 6.32 -2.33 8.40
N GLY A 259 5.85 -3.56 8.62
CA GLY A 259 6.50 -4.77 8.10
C GLY A 259 7.98 -4.87 8.47
N ASP A 260 8.83 -5.11 7.47
CA ASP A 260 10.30 -5.24 7.65
C ASP A 260 11.04 -3.91 7.79
N LYS A 261 10.33 -2.79 7.70
CA LYS A 261 10.84 -1.42 7.87
C LYS A 261 11.91 -0.99 6.86
N ARG A 262 12.02 -1.65 5.72
CA ARG A 262 12.98 -1.28 4.66
C ARG A 262 12.70 0.11 4.11
N GLY A 263 13.75 0.91 3.93
CA GLY A 263 13.67 2.28 3.42
C GLY A 263 13.03 3.29 4.36
N LEU A 264 12.68 2.90 5.60
CA LEU A 264 12.03 3.77 6.58
C LEU A 264 13.02 4.84 7.09
N ALA A 265 12.56 6.11 7.22
CA ALA A 265 13.34 7.16 7.88
C ALA A 265 13.54 6.87 9.37
N ARG A 266 12.63 6.13 10.00
CA ARG A 266 12.70 5.58 11.35
C ARG A 266 12.54 6.60 12.48
N TYR A 267 13.09 7.82 12.38
CA TYR A 267 13.15 8.84 13.44
C TYR A 267 12.30 10.07 13.14
N GLY A 268 11.76 10.73 14.19
CA GLY A 268 11.02 11.98 14.07
C GLY A 268 10.78 12.71 15.41
N PHE A 269 10.48 14.04 15.40
CA PHE A 269 10.37 14.92 16.59
C PHE A 269 9.66 16.29 16.38
N LEU A 270 9.07 16.87 17.42
CA LEU A 270 8.83 18.22 17.99
C LEU A 270 7.70 19.17 17.53
N LEU A 271 6.91 19.83 18.51
CA LEU A 271 5.94 20.91 18.20
C LEU A 271 5.43 21.80 19.39
N PRO A 272 5.24 23.15 19.24
CA PRO A 272 4.52 24.06 20.16
C PRO A 272 3.00 24.12 19.85
N MET A 273 2.20 24.45 20.89
CA MET A 273 0.80 24.83 20.79
C MET A 273 0.43 25.87 21.85
N ASP A 274 0.16 27.10 21.43
CA ASP A 274 -0.14 28.25 22.31
C ASP A 274 0.83 28.39 23.49
N ASP A 275 0.33 28.20 24.72
CA ASP A 275 1.14 28.21 25.95
C ASP A 275 1.88 26.91 26.22
N ALA A 276 1.60 25.83 25.45
CA ALA A 276 2.21 24.53 25.64
C ALA A 276 3.31 24.25 24.62
N LEU A 277 4.41 23.67 25.11
CA LEU A 277 5.48 23.11 24.29
C LEU A 277 5.57 21.62 24.52
N ALA A 278 5.22 20.82 23.53
CA ALA A 278 5.44 19.38 23.55
C ALA A 278 6.66 19.00 22.71
N GLN A 279 7.49 18.15 23.26
CA GLN A 279 8.60 17.50 22.58
C GLN A 279 8.29 16.01 22.49
N ALA A 280 8.29 15.47 21.28
CA ALA A 280 8.14 14.04 21.03
C ALA A 280 9.27 13.56 20.14
N ALA A 281 9.87 12.44 20.47
CA ALA A 281 10.84 11.75 19.63
C ALA A 281 10.46 10.28 19.55
N ILE A 282 10.41 9.73 18.32
CA ILE A 282 10.06 8.33 18.08
C ILE A 282 11.18 7.61 17.34
N ASP A 283 11.39 6.33 17.69
CA ASP A 283 12.27 5.40 16.99
C ASP A 283 11.60 4.04 16.86
N PHE A 284 11.24 3.64 15.66
CA PHE A 284 10.68 2.32 15.36
C PHE A 284 11.76 1.23 15.38
N SER A 285 12.51 1.16 16.50
CA SER A 285 13.66 0.27 16.70
C SER A 285 13.33 -1.21 16.89
N GLY A 286 12.06 -1.57 17.02
CA GLY A 286 11.65 -2.92 17.40
C GLY A 286 11.72 -3.22 18.90
N ARG A 287 12.16 -2.26 19.74
CA ARG A 287 12.29 -2.36 21.19
C ARG A 287 11.42 -1.31 21.86
N PRO A 288 10.38 -1.70 22.62
CA PRO A 288 9.51 -0.75 23.28
C PRO A 288 10.20 -0.04 24.44
N TRP A 289 10.01 1.27 24.53
CA TRP A 289 10.42 2.06 25.69
C TRP A 289 9.73 3.41 25.68
N LEU A 290 9.02 3.76 26.75
CA LEU A 290 8.44 5.08 26.93
C LEU A 290 9.21 5.88 27.98
N VAL A 291 9.60 7.12 27.63
CA VAL A 291 9.97 8.17 28.60
C VAL A 291 8.86 9.20 28.58
N TRP A 292 8.32 9.50 29.77
CA TRP A 292 7.20 10.42 29.95
C TRP A 292 7.55 11.50 30.97
N GLU A 293 7.64 12.74 30.50
CA GLU A 293 7.91 13.94 31.30
C GLU A 293 6.78 14.97 31.07
N ALA A 294 5.56 14.63 31.51
CA ALA A 294 4.42 15.53 31.44
C ALA A 294 3.55 15.35 32.69
N GLU A 295 3.30 16.44 33.40
CA GLU A 295 2.46 16.46 34.58
C GLU A 295 1.12 17.11 34.27
N PHE A 296 0.04 16.57 34.80
CA PHE A 296 -1.33 17.09 34.69
C PHE A 296 -1.86 17.32 36.10
N LYS A 297 -2.46 18.49 36.32
CA LYS A 297 -3.00 18.90 37.65
C LYS A 297 -4.52 18.65 37.75
N ARG A 298 -5.21 18.60 36.62
CA ARG A 298 -6.64 18.28 36.57
C ARG A 298 -6.80 16.77 36.51
N GLU A 299 -7.84 16.27 37.18
CA GLU A 299 -8.17 14.83 37.12
C GLU A 299 -8.64 14.41 35.73
N ARG A 300 -9.30 15.32 34.99
CA ARG A 300 -9.88 15.03 33.67
C ARG A 300 -9.70 16.20 32.72
N VAL A 301 -9.58 15.89 31.43
CA VAL A 301 -9.74 16.81 30.32
C VAL A 301 -10.83 16.23 29.39
N GLY A 302 -11.94 16.95 29.23
CA GLY A 302 -13.13 16.37 28.62
C GLY A 302 -13.65 15.20 29.44
N ASP A 303 -13.94 14.11 28.79
CA ASP A 303 -14.35 12.84 29.36
C ASP A 303 -13.17 11.87 29.66
N MET A 304 -11.94 12.29 29.44
CA MET A 304 -10.75 11.47 29.58
C MET A 304 -9.98 11.77 30.88
N PRO A 305 -9.76 10.78 31.77
CA PRO A 305 -8.88 10.90 32.92
C PRO A 305 -7.43 11.18 32.49
N THR A 306 -6.76 12.13 33.16
CA THR A 306 -5.41 12.55 32.72
C THR A 306 -4.32 11.49 32.97
N GLU A 307 -4.51 10.60 33.91
CA GLU A 307 -3.62 9.46 34.13
C GLU A 307 -3.60 8.51 32.91
N LEU A 308 -4.69 8.41 32.18
CA LEU A 308 -4.80 7.53 31.01
C LEU A 308 -4.02 8.04 29.79
N PHE A 309 -3.54 9.29 29.79
CA PHE A 309 -2.64 9.79 28.74
C PHE A 309 -1.32 9.00 28.74
N TYR A 310 -0.74 8.76 29.93
CA TYR A 310 0.45 7.92 30.05
C TYR A 310 0.17 6.49 29.59
N HIS A 311 -0.94 5.89 30.04
CA HIS A 311 -1.30 4.51 29.68
C HIS A 311 -1.48 4.34 28.19
N PHE A 312 -2.13 5.30 27.51
CA PHE A 312 -2.28 5.28 26.05
C PHE A 312 -0.92 5.20 25.34
N PHE A 313 -0.02 6.14 25.64
CA PHE A 313 1.30 6.16 24.97
C PHE A 313 2.20 5.00 25.37
N LYS A 314 2.05 4.47 26.60
CA LYS A 314 2.77 3.27 27.05
C LYS A 314 2.34 2.05 26.24
N SER A 315 1.05 1.79 26.15
CA SER A 315 0.48 0.66 25.42
C SER A 315 0.75 0.77 23.92
N PHE A 316 0.63 1.97 23.36
CA PHE A 316 1.03 2.22 21.97
C PHE A 316 2.53 1.91 21.74
N SER A 317 3.44 2.43 22.59
CA SER A 317 4.88 2.19 22.48
C SER A 317 5.22 0.71 22.54
N ASP A 318 4.58 -0.03 23.45
CA ASP A 318 4.78 -1.46 23.60
C ASP A 318 4.33 -2.23 22.38
N ALA A 319 3.11 -1.99 21.91
CA ALA A 319 2.51 -2.71 20.78
C ALA A 319 3.12 -2.30 19.42
N ALA A 320 3.44 -1.03 19.22
CA ALA A 320 4.14 -0.54 18.04
C ALA A 320 5.65 -0.88 18.06
N ARG A 321 6.15 -1.44 19.16
CA ARG A 321 7.55 -1.81 19.36
C ARG A 321 8.51 -0.67 19.04
N CYS A 322 8.19 0.52 19.59
CA CYS A 322 8.97 1.73 19.36
C CYS A 322 9.49 2.34 20.66
N ASN A 323 10.58 3.09 20.57
CA ASN A 323 10.95 4.01 21.62
C ASN A 323 10.18 5.30 21.43
N LEU A 324 9.59 5.84 22.48
CA LEU A 324 8.86 7.09 22.48
C LEU A 324 9.31 7.94 23.67
N ASN A 325 9.79 9.13 23.38
CA ASN A 325 10.19 10.13 24.39
C ASN A 325 9.25 11.32 24.29
N ILE A 326 8.54 11.64 25.37
CA ILE A 326 7.58 12.74 25.45
C ILE A 326 7.93 13.63 26.61
N LYS A 327 8.08 14.92 26.34
CA LYS A 327 8.15 15.98 27.34
C LYS A 327 7.16 17.08 27.00
N CYS A 328 6.42 17.60 28.01
CA CYS A 328 5.49 18.68 27.78
C CYS A 328 5.45 19.66 28.95
N GLU A 329 5.51 20.95 28.63
CA GLU A 329 5.37 22.07 29.56
C GLU A 329 4.23 22.98 29.07
N GLY A 330 3.47 23.59 29.98
CA GLY A 330 2.35 24.47 29.66
C GLY A 330 1.43 24.69 30.87
N GLN A 331 0.47 25.60 30.75
CA GLN A 331 -0.46 25.94 31.82
C GLN A 331 -1.84 25.30 31.60
N ASN A 332 -2.32 25.27 30.36
CA ASN A 332 -3.62 24.71 30.01
C ASN A 332 -3.49 23.21 29.73
N GLU A 333 -4.17 22.38 30.54
CA GLU A 333 -4.11 20.93 30.44
C GLU A 333 -4.64 20.38 29.10
N HIS A 334 -5.64 21.04 28.49
CA HIS A 334 -6.12 20.69 27.16
C HIS A 334 -5.05 20.96 26.10
N HIS A 335 -4.43 22.16 26.13
CA HIS A 335 -3.36 22.52 25.19
C HIS A 335 -2.15 21.56 25.33
N LYS A 336 -1.79 21.16 26.54
CA LYS A 336 -0.71 20.22 26.80
C LYS A 336 -0.93 18.88 26.13
N ILE A 337 -2.10 18.26 26.35
CA ILE A 337 -2.34 16.92 25.77
C ILE A 337 -2.53 16.99 24.26
N GLU A 338 -3.21 18.02 23.75
CA GLU A 338 -3.35 18.21 22.31
C GLU A 338 -1.98 18.46 21.63
N ALA A 339 -1.10 19.25 22.27
CA ALA A 339 0.27 19.45 21.80
C ALA A 339 1.06 18.11 21.77
N ILE A 340 0.91 17.25 22.77
CA ILE A 340 1.54 15.92 22.81
C ILE A 340 1.07 15.08 21.63
N PHE A 341 -0.26 14.95 21.39
CA PHE A 341 -0.77 14.16 20.27
C PHE A 341 -0.30 14.69 18.92
N LYS A 342 -0.28 16.00 18.73
CA LYS A 342 0.25 16.65 17.51
C LYS A 342 1.75 16.43 17.35
N ALA A 343 2.54 16.54 18.42
CA ALA A 343 3.99 16.32 18.38
C ALA A 343 4.31 14.85 18.02
N VAL A 344 3.62 13.88 18.64
CA VAL A 344 3.76 12.46 18.32
C VAL A 344 3.33 12.20 16.87
N ALA A 345 2.20 12.76 16.42
CA ALA A 345 1.74 12.64 15.04
C ALA A 345 2.79 13.15 14.02
N LYS A 346 3.40 14.32 14.29
CA LYS A 346 4.47 14.86 13.42
C LYS A 346 5.73 14.01 13.45
N SER A 347 6.10 13.48 14.61
CA SER A 347 7.21 12.55 14.76
C SER A 347 6.98 11.27 13.96
N ILE A 348 5.77 10.72 14.02
CA ILE A 348 5.35 9.58 13.21
C ILE A 348 5.45 9.92 11.72
N LYS A 349 4.91 11.07 11.28
CA LYS A 349 5.00 11.50 9.87
C LYS A 349 6.42 11.51 9.35
N MET A 350 7.36 12.07 10.12
CA MET A 350 8.78 12.13 9.75
C MET A 350 9.39 10.72 9.69
N ALA A 351 9.10 9.88 10.70
CA ALA A 351 9.62 8.53 10.80
C ALA A 351 9.11 7.59 9.70
N LEU A 352 7.91 7.85 9.17
CA LEU A 352 7.28 7.03 8.14
C LEU A 352 7.77 7.30 6.71
N VAL A 353 8.56 8.36 6.47
CA VAL A 353 9.12 8.63 5.14
C VAL A 353 9.93 7.43 4.67
N ARG A 354 9.70 7.02 3.42
CA ARG A 354 10.46 5.94 2.76
C ARG A 354 11.34 6.53 1.65
N ASP A 355 12.59 6.11 1.62
CA ASP A 355 13.49 6.38 0.50
C ASP A 355 13.51 5.18 -0.45
N ALA A 356 12.83 5.33 -1.60
CA ALA A 356 12.77 4.31 -2.62
C ALA A 356 14.15 3.99 -3.24
N ALA A 357 15.12 4.90 -3.13
CA ALA A 357 16.47 4.68 -3.64
C ALA A 357 17.33 3.86 -2.66
N LYS A 358 16.95 3.80 -1.37
CA LYS A 358 17.70 3.11 -0.30
C LYS A 358 16.81 2.14 0.45
N MET A 359 16.52 1.00 -0.18
CA MET A 359 15.67 -0.05 0.42
C MET A 359 16.44 -0.95 1.40
N GLU A 360 17.34 -0.35 2.16
CA GLU A 360 18.08 -1.03 3.23
C GLU A 360 17.33 -0.92 4.56
N ILE A 361 17.52 -1.91 5.45
CA ILE A 361 17.05 -1.80 6.83
C ILE A 361 17.90 -0.73 7.51
N PRO A 362 17.31 0.34 8.12
CA PRO A 362 18.06 1.44 8.71
C PRO A 362 18.68 1.03 10.05
N SER A 363 19.56 0.04 10.03
CA SER A 363 20.25 -0.53 11.19
C SER A 363 21.60 -1.09 10.80
N THR A 364 22.64 -0.71 11.53
CA THR A 364 24.00 -1.27 11.40
C THR A 364 24.06 -2.76 11.77
N LYS A 365 23.04 -3.28 12.46
CA LYS A 365 22.91 -4.69 12.83
C LYS A 365 22.21 -5.53 11.76
N GLY A 366 21.66 -4.89 10.72
CA GLY A 366 20.89 -5.57 9.66
C GLY A 366 19.51 -6.08 10.09
N VAL A 367 19.10 -5.81 11.32
CA VAL A 367 17.79 -6.17 11.90
C VAL A 367 17.24 -5.03 12.76
N LEU A 368 15.89 -4.95 12.88
CA LEU A 368 15.15 -4.03 13.75
C LEU A 368 14.03 -4.78 14.47
#